data_e2a2ae82167af9021194ce2d1161aa13
#
_entry.id   e2a2ae82167af9021194ce2d1161aa13
#
_cell.length_a   1.000
_cell.length_b   1.000
_cell.length_c   1.000
_cell.angle_alpha   90.00
_cell.angle_beta   90.00
_cell.angle_gamma   90.00
#
_symmetry.space_group_name_H-M   'P 1'
#
loop_
_entity.id
_entity.type
_entity.pdbx_description
1 polymer ?
#
loop_
_entity_poly.entity_id
_entity_poly.type
_entity_poly.pdbx_seq_one_letter_code
_entity_poly.pdbx_strand_id
1 'polypeptide(L)'
;MNSIIQQITDWLKGLLVSGIMNNLTNTFSSVNDQVGQIATEVGKTPSNYLPAVFNMVKNLSETVIMPVAGILLTFIACYELIQLIISYNNLASFETWFIWKWIFKTFVAVELITHTFDITMAVFDVSQRVVQQAGGLIQGSTAIDASTLASMQTTLEAMELGPLLAIFLQSFIVQFLMYVLAAIIFVIINGRMIEIYLMVSLAPIPFATFGNREQSMMGQNYLRSLFALGFQGFLIMVCVGIYAVLIQSVAFSSDIIGSLWRVMGFTILLAFALFKTGAVAHSIFHAH
;
A
#
# COMPACT_ATOMS: atom_id res chain seq x y z
N MET A 1 -30.47 15.99 51.82
CA MET A 1 -30.65 14.94 50.83
C MET A 1 -30.35 15.46 49.39
N ASN A 2 -30.85 16.63 48.99
CA ASN A 2 -30.56 17.23 47.70
C ASN A 2 -29.07 17.52 47.41
N SER A 3 -28.28 17.93 48.44
CA SER A 3 -26.85 18.24 48.26
C SER A 3 -26.00 17.01 47.96
N ILE A 4 -26.31 15.86 48.57
CA ILE A 4 -25.58 14.60 48.33
C ILE A 4 -25.91 14.05 46.94
N ILE A 5 -27.17 14.11 46.51
CA ILE A 5 -27.59 13.69 45.16
C ILE A 5 -26.90 14.57 44.12
N GLN A 6 -26.79 15.88 44.38
CA GLN A 6 -26.12 16.81 43.47
C GLN A 6 -24.62 16.51 43.40
N GLN A 7 -23.96 16.25 44.52
CA GLN A 7 -22.52 15.88 44.52
C GLN A 7 -22.26 14.57 43.75
N ILE A 8 -23.13 13.55 43.89
CA ILE A 8 -23.03 12.30 43.14
C ILE A 8 -23.24 12.54 41.63
N THR A 9 -24.23 13.39 41.27
CA THR A 9 -24.49 13.76 39.90
C THR A 9 -23.32 14.49 39.24
N ASP A 10 -22.73 15.45 39.95
CA ASP A 10 -21.58 16.24 39.48
C ASP A 10 -20.32 15.36 39.36
N TRP A 11 -20.08 14.45 40.30
CA TRP A 11 -19.03 13.47 40.23
C TRP A 11 -19.19 12.53 39.02
N LEU A 12 -20.40 12.02 38.80
CA LEU A 12 -20.72 11.13 37.67
C LEU A 12 -20.58 11.87 36.33
N LYS A 13 -21.04 13.13 36.24
CA LYS A 13 -20.81 13.98 35.08
C LYS A 13 -19.32 14.17 34.77
N GLY A 14 -18.51 14.48 35.79
CA GLY A 14 -17.06 14.63 35.61
C GLY A 14 -16.40 13.37 35.11
N LEU A 15 -16.81 12.19 35.61
CA LEU A 15 -16.29 10.90 35.13
C LEU A 15 -16.68 10.62 33.70
N LEU A 16 -17.93 10.88 33.29
CA LEU A 16 -18.40 10.70 31.91
C LEU A 16 -17.72 11.68 30.96
N VAL A 17 -17.62 12.97 31.29
CA VAL A 17 -16.93 13.98 30.48
C VAL A 17 -15.46 13.59 30.28
N SER A 18 -14.78 13.21 31.36
CA SER A 18 -13.38 12.76 31.28
C SER A 18 -13.23 11.53 30.38
N GLY A 19 -14.13 10.54 30.52
CA GLY A 19 -14.14 9.34 29.69
C GLY A 19 -14.39 9.64 28.22
N ILE A 20 -15.36 10.51 27.91
CA ILE A 20 -15.66 10.96 26.55
C ILE A 20 -14.45 11.70 25.95
N MET A 21 -13.88 12.66 26.67
CA MET A 21 -12.71 13.43 26.21
C MET A 21 -11.51 12.52 25.93
N ASN A 22 -11.29 11.53 26.79
CA ASN A 22 -10.23 10.54 26.60
C ASN A 22 -10.47 9.71 25.31
N ASN A 23 -11.70 9.20 25.10
CA ASN A 23 -12.06 8.46 23.90
C ASN A 23 -11.92 9.31 22.63
N LEU A 24 -12.32 10.57 22.69
CA LEU A 24 -12.18 11.52 21.58
C LEU A 24 -10.71 11.77 21.25
N THR A 25 -9.90 12.12 22.25
CA THR A 25 -8.48 12.39 22.08
C THR A 25 -7.77 11.16 21.51
N ASN A 26 -8.07 9.97 22.03
CA ASN A 26 -7.50 8.71 21.50
C ASN A 26 -7.95 8.44 20.06
N THR A 27 -9.21 8.70 19.71
CA THR A 27 -9.71 8.53 18.36
C THR A 27 -8.97 9.45 17.38
N PHE A 28 -8.80 10.72 17.72
CA PHE A 28 -8.11 11.69 16.86
C PHE A 28 -6.61 11.46 16.78
N SER A 29 -5.97 11.10 17.90
CA SER A 29 -4.56 10.69 17.88
C SER A 29 -4.37 9.47 16.98
N SER A 30 -5.25 8.48 17.09
CA SER A 30 -5.23 7.27 16.27
C SER A 30 -5.36 7.59 14.77
N VAL A 31 -6.21 8.54 14.38
CA VAL A 31 -6.33 9.02 12.98
C VAL A 31 -5.03 9.62 12.49
N ASN A 32 -4.44 10.52 13.27
CA ASN A 32 -3.19 11.18 12.90
C ASN A 32 -2.02 10.19 12.80
N ASP A 33 -1.93 9.28 13.75
CA ASP A 33 -0.91 8.23 13.79
C ASP A 33 -1.04 7.28 12.60
N GLN A 34 -2.26 6.90 12.21
CA GLN A 34 -2.50 6.08 11.03
C GLN A 34 -2.02 6.75 9.75
N VAL A 35 -2.33 8.04 9.55
CA VAL A 35 -1.87 8.81 8.39
C VAL A 35 -0.34 8.83 8.33
N GLY A 36 0.33 9.10 9.45
CA GLY A 36 1.78 9.11 9.57
C GLY A 36 2.41 7.74 9.32
N GLN A 37 1.83 6.69 9.89
CA GLN A 37 2.29 5.31 9.71
C GLN A 37 2.13 4.86 8.26
N ILE A 38 0.98 5.08 7.63
CA ILE A 38 0.75 4.74 6.22
C ILE A 38 1.81 5.42 5.35
N ALA A 39 2.02 6.71 5.51
CA ALA A 39 2.99 7.48 4.73
C ALA A 39 4.42 6.92 4.92
N THR A 40 4.79 6.60 6.14
CA THR A 40 6.11 6.06 6.48
C THR A 40 6.30 4.64 5.92
N GLU A 41 5.35 3.73 6.16
CA GLU A 41 5.48 2.33 5.75
C GLU A 41 5.40 2.16 4.22
N VAL A 42 4.49 2.89 3.56
CA VAL A 42 4.38 2.88 2.10
C VAL A 42 5.60 3.53 1.45
N GLY A 43 6.26 4.45 2.16
CA GLY A 43 7.50 5.13 1.76
C GLY A 43 8.78 4.28 1.90
N LYS A 44 8.75 3.08 2.50
CA LYS A 44 9.93 2.20 2.61
C LYS A 44 10.20 1.43 1.32
N THR A 45 11.47 1.28 0.98
CA THR A 45 11.89 0.33 -0.07
C THR A 45 11.74 -1.11 0.43
N PRO A 46 11.58 -2.10 -0.45
CA PRO A 46 11.54 -3.51 -0.04
C PRO A 46 12.79 -3.93 0.77
N SER A 47 13.97 -3.39 0.44
CA SER A 47 15.21 -3.65 1.18
C SER A 47 15.21 -3.10 2.61
N ASN A 48 14.54 -1.97 2.84
CA ASN A 48 14.49 -1.29 4.14
C ASN A 48 13.30 -1.70 5.01
N TYR A 49 12.29 -2.32 4.41
CA TYR A 49 11.08 -2.73 5.13
C TYR A 49 11.36 -3.90 6.10
N LEU A 50 11.85 -5.02 5.58
CA LEU A 50 12.26 -6.20 6.36
C LEU A 50 13.54 -6.79 5.76
N PRO A 51 14.75 -6.32 6.16
CA PRO A 51 16.01 -6.73 5.55
C PRO A 51 16.25 -8.26 5.59
N ALA A 52 15.82 -8.94 6.64
CA ALA A 52 15.94 -10.40 6.75
C ALA A 52 15.11 -11.14 5.70
N VAL A 53 13.86 -10.71 5.48
CA VAL A 53 12.97 -11.28 4.45
C VAL A 53 13.49 -10.93 3.06
N PHE A 54 13.95 -9.70 2.86
CA PHE A 54 14.56 -9.27 1.60
C PHE A 54 15.75 -10.16 1.21
N ASN A 55 16.69 -10.39 2.13
CA ASN A 55 17.85 -11.25 1.87
C ASN A 55 17.45 -12.69 1.60
N MET A 56 16.47 -13.23 2.32
CA MET A 56 15.93 -14.57 2.07
C MET A 56 15.33 -14.66 0.65
N VAL A 57 14.50 -13.70 0.26
CA VAL A 57 13.86 -13.66 -1.06
C VAL A 57 14.90 -13.52 -2.17
N LYS A 58 15.90 -12.65 -1.97
CA LYS A 58 17.04 -12.51 -2.89
C LYS A 58 17.76 -13.84 -3.09
N ASN A 59 18.13 -14.49 -2.01
CA ASN A 59 18.81 -15.79 -2.08
C ASN A 59 17.96 -16.85 -2.78
N LEU A 60 16.64 -16.91 -2.50
CA LEU A 60 15.73 -17.84 -3.18
C LEU A 60 15.66 -17.54 -4.69
N SER A 61 15.54 -16.29 -5.07
CA SER A 61 15.49 -15.89 -6.47
C SER A 61 16.79 -16.25 -7.22
N GLU A 62 17.95 -15.95 -6.63
CA GLU A 62 19.25 -16.14 -7.27
C GLU A 62 19.72 -17.60 -7.24
N THR A 63 19.48 -18.35 -6.16
CA THR A 63 20.03 -19.71 -6.01
C THR A 63 19.08 -20.82 -6.46
N VAL A 64 17.77 -20.59 -6.38
CA VAL A 64 16.76 -21.62 -6.71
C VAL A 64 16.05 -21.31 -8.02
N ILE A 65 15.55 -20.10 -8.20
CA ILE A 65 14.69 -19.75 -9.34
C ILE A 65 15.52 -19.41 -10.58
N MET A 66 16.64 -18.72 -10.43
CA MET A 66 17.50 -18.33 -11.56
C MET A 66 18.03 -19.56 -12.35
N PRO A 67 18.48 -20.68 -11.75
CA PRO A 67 18.84 -21.88 -12.49
C PRO A 67 17.67 -22.45 -13.31
N VAL A 68 16.45 -22.44 -12.75
CA VAL A 68 15.24 -22.90 -13.46
C VAL A 68 14.95 -22.00 -14.65
N ALA A 69 15.06 -20.68 -14.47
CA ALA A 69 14.92 -19.71 -15.54
C ALA A 69 15.99 -19.88 -16.63
N GLY A 70 17.22 -20.23 -16.27
CA GLY A 70 18.30 -20.55 -17.20
C GLY A 70 17.99 -21.79 -18.07
N ILE A 71 17.43 -22.84 -17.48
CA ILE A 71 16.96 -24.03 -18.22
C ILE A 71 15.83 -23.62 -19.17
N LEU A 72 14.85 -22.84 -18.70
CA LEU A 72 13.75 -22.36 -19.53
C LEU A 72 14.26 -21.52 -20.69
N LEU A 73 15.18 -20.59 -20.45
CA LEU A 73 15.80 -19.79 -21.51
C LEU A 73 16.52 -20.66 -22.53
N THR A 74 17.22 -21.71 -22.10
CA THR A 74 17.90 -22.64 -23.00
C THR A 74 16.90 -23.32 -23.96
N PHE A 75 15.77 -23.82 -23.43
CA PHE A 75 14.71 -24.37 -24.28
C PHE A 75 14.14 -23.33 -25.25
N ILE A 76 13.87 -22.12 -24.78
CA ILE A 76 13.36 -21.02 -25.60
C ILE A 76 14.35 -20.65 -26.71
N ALA A 77 15.65 -20.54 -26.39
CA ALA A 77 16.67 -20.21 -27.36
C ALA A 77 16.85 -21.31 -28.42
N CYS A 78 16.84 -22.59 -28.01
CA CYS A 78 16.87 -23.71 -28.96
C CYS A 78 15.64 -23.74 -29.86
N TYR A 79 14.45 -23.53 -29.30
CA TYR A 79 13.21 -23.47 -30.09
C TYR A 79 13.23 -22.33 -31.12
N GLU A 80 13.71 -21.17 -30.73
CA GLU A 80 13.84 -20.04 -31.63
C GLU A 80 14.87 -20.26 -32.75
N LEU A 81 15.99 -20.93 -32.43
CA LEU A 81 16.98 -21.33 -33.42
C LEU A 81 16.37 -22.31 -34.44
N ILE A 82 15.61 -23.30 -33.98
CA ILE A 82 14.91 -24.25 -34.87
C ILE A 82 13.92 -23.51 -35.75
N GLN A 83 13.10 -22.62 -35.21
CA GLN A 83 12.17 -21.83 -36.02
C GLN A 83 12.88 -20.97 -37.06
N LEU A 84 14.00 -20.36 -36.67
CA LEU A 84 14.82 -19.57 -37.57
C LEU A 84 15.33 -20.42 -38.76
N ILE A 85 15.81 -21.64 -38.51
CA ILE A 85 16.27 -22.55 -39.55
C ILE A 85 15.12 -22.99 -40.47
N ILE A 86 13.97 -23.36 -39.90
CA ILE A 86 12.80 -23.85 -40.67
C ILE A 86 12.17 -22.72 -41.49
N SER A 87 12.23 -21.47 -41.08
CA SER A 87 11.66 -20.34 -41.79
C SER A 87 12.35 -20.07 -43.12
N TYR A 88 13.55 -20.62 -43.35
CA TYR A 88 14.28 -20.53 -44.59
C TYR A 88 14.13 -21.85 -45.38
N ASN A 89 13.24 -21.88 -46.37
CA ASN A 89 12.99 -23.01 -47.25
C ASN A 89 14.21 -23.42 -48.14
N ASN A 90 15.22 -22.54 -48.21
CA ASN A 90 16.43 -22.78 -48.97
C ASN A 90 17.66 -22.38 -48.12
N LEU A 91 18.44 -23.38 -47.68
CA LEU A 91 19.67 -23.18 -46.91
C LEU A 91 20.74 -22.35 -47.67
N ALA A 92 20.65 -22.28 -49.02
CA ALA A 92 21.55 -21.45 -49.82
C ALA A 92 21.32 -19.94 -49.66
N SER A 93 20.14 -19.53 -49.18
CA SER A 93 19.79 -18.12 -48.91
C SER A 93 19.95 -17.76 -47.41
N PHE A 94 20.48 -18.64 -46.59
CA PHE A 94 20.68 -18.43 -45.16
C PHE A 94 21.88 -17.51 -44.91
N GLU A 95 21.61 -16.26 -44.59
CA GLU A 95 22.65 -15.29 -44.28
C GLU A 95 23.17 -15.47 -42.85
N THR A 96 24.49 -15.49 -42.69
CA THR A 96 25.17 -15.58 -41.38
C THR A 96 24.72 -14.50 -40.38
N TRP A 97 24.18 -13.40 -40.90
CA TRP A 97 23.64 -12.30 -40.10
C TRP A 97 22.49 -12.70 -39.17
N PHE A 98 21.69 -13.69 -39.53
CA PHE A 98 20.57 -14.17 -38.69
C PHE A 98 21.06 -14.93 -37.50
N ILE A 99 22.18 -15.67 -37.60
CA ILE A 99 22.84 -16.35 -36.48
C ILE A 99 23.34 -15.28 -35.49
N TRP A 100 23.96 -14.23 -35.99
CA TRP A 100 24.44 -13.14 -35.14
C TRP A 100 23.31 -12.44 -34.38
N LYS A 101 22.17 -12.20 -35.04
CA LYS A 101 20.99 -11.67 -34.34
C LYS A 101 20.49 -12.58 -33.24
N TRP A 102 20.44 -13.91 -33.49
CA TRP A 102 20.02 -14.87 -32.49
C TRP A 102 21.01 -14.93 -31.32
N ILE A 103 22.30 -14.96 -31.57
CA ILE A 103 23.35 -14.93 -30.53
C ILE A 103 23.22 -13.67 -29.67
N PHE A 104 23.11 -12.52 -30.31
CA PHE A 104 22.97 -11.24 -29.58
C PHE A 104 21.71 -11.20 -28.72
N LYS A 105 20.58 -11.65 -29.25
CA LYS A 105 19.32 -11.72 -28.53
C LYS A 105 19.39 -12.67 -27.34
N THR A 106 20.00 -13.84 -27.53
CA THR A 106 20.21 -14.80 -26.43
C THR A 106 21.13 -14.24 -25.36
N PHE A 107 22.21 -13.56 -25.77
CA PHE A 107 23.13 -12.88 -24.82
C PHE A 107 22.36 -11.83 -23.99
N VAL A 108 21.58 -10.96 -24.62
CA VAL A 108 20.76 -9.97 -23.91
C VAL A 108 19.77 -10.64 -22.95
N ALA A 109 19.16 -11.77 -23.36
CA ALA A 109 18.23 -12.50 -22.49
C ALA A 109 18.93 -13.12 -21.27
N VAL A 110 20.18 -13.63 -21.45
CA VAL A 110 21.01 -14.12 -20.33
C VAL A 110 21.31 -12.97 -19.36
N GLU A 111 21.76 -11.81 -19.85
CA GLU A 111 22.05 -10.63 -19.03
C GLU A 111 20.79 -10.17 -18.27
N LEU A 112 19.63 -10.16 -18.91
CA LEU A 112 18.36 -9.82 -18.25
C LEU A 112 18.03 -10.77 -17.11
N ILE A 113 18.22 -12.07 -17.27
CA ILE A 113 17.96 -13.06 -16.21
C ILE A 113 18.96 -12.90 -15.08
N THR A 114 20.23 -12.74 -15.39
CA THR A 114 21.30 -12.62 -14.39
C THR A 114 21.11 -11.38 -13.51
N HIS A 115 20.61 -10.29 -14.06
CA HIS A 115 20.38 -9.03 -13.36
C HIS A 115 18.90 -8.79 -13.02
N THR A 116 18.06 -9.84 -13.09
CA THR A 116 16.61 -9.69 -12.87
C THR A 116 16.27 -9.07 -11.51
N PHE A 117 16.98 -9.50 -10.45
CA PHE A 117 16.73 -8.99 -9.11
C PHE A 117 17.01 -7.50 -9.02
N ASP A 118 18.13 -7.04 -9.57
CA ASP A 118 18.52 -5.63 -9.57
C ASP A 118 17.56 -4.77 -10.42
N ILE A 119 17.13 -5.31 -11.57
CA ILE A 119 16.16 -4.63 -12.47
C ILE A 119 14.81 -4.47 -11.74
N THR A 120 14.33 -5.51 -11.09
CA THR A 120 13.06 -5.45 -10.36
C THR A 120 13.14 -4.49 -9.17
N MET A 121 14.25 -4.48 -8.44
CA MET A 121 14.48 -3.51 -7.36
C MET A 121 14.54 -2.09 -7.87
N ALA A 122 15.18 -1.82 -9.02
CA ALA A 122 15.23 -0.50 -9.62
C ALA A 122 13.82 0.06 -9.93
N VAL A 123 12.88 -0.79 -10.35
CA VAL A 123 11.47 -0.38 -10.56
C VAL A 123 10.84 0.08 -9.24
N PHE A 124 11.08 -0.65 -8.15
CA PHE A 124 10.56 -0.25 -6.84
C PHE A 124 11.25 0.99 -6.30
N ASP A 125 12.55 1.16 -6.49
CA ASP A 125 13.28 2.36 -6.06
C ASP A 125 12.77 3.63 -6.77
N VAL A 126 12.50 3.55 -8.09
CA VAL A 126 11.89 4.66 -8.83
C VAL A 126 10.48 4.95 -8.31
N SER A 127 9.66 3.92 -8.16
CA SER A 127 8.29 4.07 -7.63
C SER A 127 8.30 4.69 -6.24
N GLN A 128 9.26 4.30 -5.41
CA GLN A 128 9.42 4.78 -4.05
C GLN A 128 9.80 6.27 -3.97
N ARG A 129 10.66 6.75 -4.88
CA ARG A 129 10.95 8.18 -4.99
C ARG A 129 9.68 8.99 -5.29
N VAL A 130 8.82 8.48 -6.18
CA VAL A 130 7.53 9.12 -6.49
C VAL A 130 6.63 9.14 -5.26
N VAL A 131 6.57 8.05 -4.50
CA VAL A 131 5.81 7.95 -3.24
C VAL A 131 6.30 8.96 -2.22
N GLN A 132 7.62 9.07 -2.02
CA GLN A 132 8.21 10.01 -1.05
C GLN A 132 7.97 11.46 -1.46
N GLN A 133 8.06 11.79 -2.75
CA GLN A 133 7.74 13.13 -3.25
C GLN A 133 6.26 13.46 -3.04
N ALA A 134 5.35 12.53 -3.31
CA ALA A 134 3.93 12.68 -3.03
C ALA A 134 3.67 12.88 -1.53
N GLY A 135 4.34 12.12 -0.66
CA GLY A 135 4.25 12.28 0.79
C GLY A 135 4.67 13.67 1.28
N GLY A 136 5.70 14.24 0.67
CA GLY A 136 6.16 15.60 0.98
C GLY A 136 5.17 16.70 0.57
N LEU A 137 4.33 16.45 -0.44
CA LEU A 137 3.27 17.39 -0.86
C LEU A 137 1.99 17.24 -0.04
N ILE A 138 1.74 16.06 0.53
CA ILE A 138 0.57 15.74 1.36
C ILE A 138 0.90 16.07 2.82
N GLN A 139 1.27 17.30 3.10
CA GLN A 139 1.51 17.81 4.47
C GLN A 139 0.21 18.29 5.11
N GLY A 140 -0.80 17.42 5.20
CA GLY A 140 -2.01 17.71 5.95
C GLY A 140 -1.91 17.10 7.35
N SER A 141 -1.67 17.91 8.37
CA SER A 141 -1.87 17.49 9.74
C SER A 141 -3.35 17.18 9.94
N THR A 142 -3.69 15.95 10.30
CA THR A 142 -5.03 15.57 10.76
C THR A 142 -5.21 15.86 12.25
N ALA A 143 -4.23 16.50 12.87
CA ALA A 143 -4.29 16.90 14.27
C ALA A 143 -5.39 17.93 14.49
N ILE A 144 -6.23 17.69 15.48
CA ILE A 144 -7.27 18.63 15.90
C ILE A 144 -6.65 19.67 16.81
N ASP A 145 -7.03 20.92 16.59
CA ASP A 145 -6.53 22.03 17.36
C ASP A 145 -6.99 21.92 18.84
N ALA A 146 -6.09 22.29 19.74
CA ALA A 146 -6.37 22.26 21.20
C ALA A 146 -7.57 23.14 21.58
N SER A 147 -7.82 24.23 20.85
CA SER A 147 -8.99 25.10 21.02
C SER A 147 -10.31 24.37 20.73
N THR A 148 -10.30 23.49 19.72
CA THR A 148 -11.45 22.64 19.39
C THR A 148 -11.76 21.63 20.48
N LEU A 149 -10.73 20.96 21.03
CA LEU A 149 -10.90 20.04 22.15
C LEU A 149 -11.43 20.75 23.40
N ALA A 150 -10.94 21.96 23.71
CA ALA A 150 -11.42 22.76 24.82
C ALA A 150 -12.91 23.17 24.64
N SER A 151 -13.31 23.55 23.43
CA SER A 151 -14.70 23.88 23.15
C SER A 151 -15.64 22.66 23.26
N MET A 152 -15.18 21.49 22.84
CA MET A 152 -15.91 20.24 23.01
C MET A 152 -16.09 19.89 24.50
N GLN A 153 -15.05 20.03 25.31
CA GLN A 153 -15.12 19.81 26.75
C GLN A 153 -16.15 20.73 27.39
N THR A 154 -16.12 22.03 27.08
CA THR A 154 -17.08 23.01 27.61
C THR A 154 -18.52 22.66 27.21
N THR A 155 -18.73 22.19 26.01
CA THR A 155 -20.05 21.76 25.52
C THR A 155 -20.53 20.52 26.28
N LEU A 156 -19.66 19.53 26.53
CA LEU A 156 -19.99 18.33 27.28
C LEU A 156 -20.34 18.64 28.75
N GLU A 157 -19.58 19.54 29.40
CA GLU A 157 -19.82 19.95 30.78
C GLU A 157 -21.19 20.63 30.97
N ALA A 158 -21.69 21.32 29.93
CA ALA A 158 -23.00 21.96 29.94
C ALA A 158 -24.18 20.98 29.76
N MET A 159 -23.92 19.73 29.34
CA MET A 159 -24.98 18.75 29.06
C MET A 159 -25.52 18.07 30.32
N GLU A 160 -26.76 17.54 30.22
CA GLU A 160 -27.36 16.72 31.25
C GLU A 160 -26.81 15.29 31.26
N LEU A 161 -27.00 14.54 32.33
CA LEU A 161 -26.42 13.22 32.57
C LEU A 161 -26.88 12.18 31.52
N GLY A 162 -28.14 12.22 31.08
CA GLY A 162 -28.71 11.29 30.09
C GLY A 162 -28.01 11.37 28.73
N PRO A 163 -27.96 12.56 28.11
CA PRO A 163 -27.18 12.77 26.88
C PRO A 163 -25.70 12.41 27.00
N LEU A 164 -25.04 12.75 28.14
CA LEU A 164 -23.64 12.40 28.37
C LEU A 164 -23.41 10.88 28.36
N LEU A 165 -24.28 10.10 28.99
CA LEU A 165 -24.18 8.65 28.99
C LEU A 165 -24.32 8.07 27.56
N ALA A 166 -25.25 8.62 26.76
CA ALA A 166 -25.42 8.23 25.38
C ALA A 166 -24.17 8.55 24.53
N ILE A 167 -23.57 9.75 24.70
CA ILE A 167 -22.32 10.14 24.04
C ILE A 167 -21.16 9.25 24.46
N PHE A 168 -21.06 8.92 25.76
CA PHE A 168 -20.01 8.04 26.27
C PHE A 168 -20.06 6.66 25.61
N LEU A 169 -21.23 6.03 25.55
CA LEU A 169 -21.39 4.74 24.88
C LEU A 169 -21.06 4.81 23.38
N GLN A 170 -21.52 5.87 22.70
CA GLN A 170 -21.22 6.05 21.27
C GLN A 170 -19.74 6.32 21.02
N SER A 171 -19.07 7.13 21.85
CA SER A 171 -17.63 7.40 21.70
C SER A 171 -16.81 6.13 21.90
N PHE A 172 -17.21 5.25 22.81
CA PHE A 172 -16.57 3.95 23.02
C PHE A 172 -16.73 3.03 21.78
N ILE A 173 -17.92 2.98 21.20
CA ILE A 173 -18.16 2.21 19.97
C ILE A 173 -17.30 2.73 18.81
N VAL A 174 -17.26 4.04 18.62
CA VAL A 174 -16.44 4.67 17.58
C VAL A 174 -14.96 4.35 17.77
N GLN A 175 -14.45 4.49 19.00
CA GLN A 175 -13.05 4.16 19.31
C GLN A 175 -12.73 2.68 19.02
N PHE A 176 -13.60 1.76 19.41
CA PHE A 176 -13.43 0.33 19.12
C PHE A 176 -13.38 0.06 17.60
N LEU A 177 -14.30 0.65 16.84
CA LEU A 177 -14.31 0.53 15.38
C LEU A 177 -13.06 1.12 14.75
N MET A 178 -12.51 2.22 15.28
CA MET A 178 -11.25 2.80 14.79
C MET A 178 -10.07 1.85 14.99
N TYR A 179 -10.00 1.10 16.09
CA TYR A 179 -8.97 0.06 16.26
C TYR A 179 -9.10 -1.08 15.23
N VAL A 180 -10.33 -1.51 14.92
CA VAL A 180 -10.57 -2.51 13.89
C VAL A 180 -10.13 -1.99 12.51
N LEU A 181 -10.46 -0.75 12.18
CA LEU A 181 -10.03 -0.13 10.92
C LEU A 181 -8.51 0.04 10.84
N ALA A 182 -7.85 0.40 11.94
CA ALA A 182 -6.39 0.46 12.00
C ALA A 182 -5.75 -0.91 11.69
N ALA A 183 -6.29 -1.99 12.25
CA ALA A 183 -5.83 -3.34 11.95
C ALA A 183 -6.03 -3.72 10.48
N ILE A 184 -7.15 -3.35 9.87
CA ILE A 184 -7.43 -3.57 8.45
C ILE A 184 -6.41 -2.81 7.58
N ILE A 185 -6.17 -1.54 7.86
CA ILE A 185 -5.21 -0.71 7.13
C ILE A 185 -3.80 -1.30 7.25
N PHE A 186 -3.41 -1.75 8.46
CA PHE A 186 -2.14 -2.43 8.69
C PHE A 186 -1.99 -3.68 7.78
N VAL A 187 -3.03 -4.51 7.68
CA VAL A 187 -3.02 -5.71 6.83
C VAL A 187 -2.87 -5.35 5.35
N ILE A 188 -3.53 -4.29 4.89
CA ILE A 188 -3.44 -3.86 3.48
C ILE A 188 -2.01 -3.44 3.13
N ILE A 189 -1.38 -2.62 3.97
CA ILE A 189 -0.04 -2.07 3.71
C ILE A 189 1.02 -3.17 3.77
N ASN A 190 0.96 -4.02 4.79
CA ASN A 190 1.91 -5.12 4.94
C ASN A 190 1.67 -6.20 3.87
N GLY A 191 0.41 -6.46 3.49
CA GLY A 191 0.04 -7.38 2.43
C GLY A 191 0.67 -6.99 1.09
N ARG A 192 0.67 -5.69 0.74
CA ARG A 192 1.36 -5.18 -0.45
C ARG A 192 2.86 -5.51 -0.43
N MET A 193 3.54 -5.36 0.71
CA MET A 193 4.97 -5.69 0.80
C MET A 193 5.24 -7.18 0.61
N ILE A 194 4.38 -8.05 1.16
CA ILE A 194 4.46 -9.50 0.94
C ILE A 194 4.27 -9.81 -0.55
N GLU A 195 3.30 -9.17 -1.20
CA GLU A 195 3.05 -9.34 -2.64
C GLU A 195 4.28 -8.93 -3.48
N ILE A 196 4.95 -7.82 -3.12
CA ILE A 196 6.21 -7.41 -3.75
C ILE A 196 7.27 -8.51 -3.62
N TYR A 197 7.48 -9.04 -2.41
CA TYR A 197 8.46 -10.10 -2.20
C TYR A 197 8.14 -11.37 -2.98
N LEU A 198 6.87 -11.77 -3.06
CA LEU A 198 6.44 -12.94 -3.85
C LEU A 198 6.70 -12.71 -5.34
N MET A 199 6.32 -11.55 -5.87
CA MET A 199 6.56 -11.21 -7.27
C MET A 199 8.05 -11.22 -7.62
N VAL A 200 8.88 -10.59 -6.78
CA VAL A 200 10.32 -10.50 -7.01
C VAL A 200 11.01 -11.86 -6.90
N SER A 201 10.55 -12.74 -6.01
CA SER A 201 11.15 -14.08 -5.84
C SER A 201 11.09 -14.92 -7.14
N LEU A 202 10.04 -14.78 -7.94
CA LEU A 202 9.81 -15.52 -9.18
C LEU A 202 10.23 -14.77 -10.45
N ALA A 203 10.75 -13.56 -10.32
CA ALA A 203 11.08 -12.66 -11.43
C ALA A 203 11.94 -13.31 -12.54
N PRO A 204 12.95 -14.16 -12.29
CA PRO A 204 13.77 -14.75 -13.34
C PRO A 204 12.97 -15.54 -14.39
N ILE A 205 11.88 -16.22 -14.00
CA ILE A 205 11.06 -17.03 -14.91
C ILE A 205 10.40 -16.20 -16.03
N PRO A 206 9.60 -15.15 -15.72
CA PRO A 206 9.03 -14.30 -16.76
C PRO A 206 10.11 -13.57 -17.59
N PHE A 207 11.25 -13.20 -16.98
CA PHE A 207 12.34 -12.57 -17.72
C PHE A 207 12.98 -13.53 -18.74
N ALA A 208 13.02 -14.82 -18.48
CA ALA A 208 13.50 -15.82 -19.44
C ALA A 208 12.68 -15.81 -20.75
N THR A 209 11.40 -15.43 -20.69
CA THR A 209 10.52 -15.44 -21.88
C THR A 209 10.80 -14.29 -22.84
N PHE A 210 11.56 -13.27 -22.45
CA PHE A 210 11.97 -12.18 -23.38
C PHE A 210 12.86 -12.68 -24.53
N GLY A 211 13.49 -13.85 -24.36
CA GLY A 211 14.28 -14.50 -25.41
C GLY A 211 13.50 -14.86 -26.66
N ASN A 212 12.17 -14.97 -26.61
CA ASN A 212 11.35 -15.35 -27.78
C ASN A 212 10.17 -14.38 -27.95
N ARG A 213 9.89 -13.97 -29.21
CA ARG A 213 8.84 -13.01 -29.54
C ARG A 213 7.43 -13.53 -29.19
N GLU A 214 7.16 -14.80 -29.41
CA GLU A 214 5.86 -15.42 -29.17
C GLU A 214 5.56 -15.55 -27.68
N GLN A 215 6.59 -15.82 -26.86
CA GLN A 215 6.47 -16.02 -25.42
C GLN A 215 6.71 -14.74 -24.61
N SER A 216 7.24 -13.68 -25.22
CA SER A 216 7.58 -12.41 -24.55
C SER A 216 6.39 -11.74 -23.87
N MET A 217 5.16 -12.12 -24.22
CA MET A 217 3.95 -11.58 -23.58
C MET A 217 3.91 -11.86 -22.07
N MET A 218 4.42 -13.03 -21.63
CA MET A 218 4.51 -13.35 -20.19
C MET A 218 5.44 -12.36 -19.47
N GLY A 219 6.65 -12.13 -20.02
CA GLY A 219 7.59 -11.17 -19.47
C GLY A 219 7.06 -9.73 -19.47
N GLN A 220 6.38 -9.33 -20.57
CA GLN A 220 5.76 -8.00 -20.64
C GLN A 220 4.63 -7.82 -19.62
N ASN A 221 3.76 -8.80 -19.46
CA ASN A 221 2.69 -8.74 -18.46
C ASN A 221 3.26 -8.72 -17.03
N TYR A 222 4.33 -9.49 -16.80
CA TYR A 222 5.03 -9.44 -15.52
C TYR A 222 5.60 -8.03 -15.23
N LEU A 223 6.27 -7.39 -16.20
CA LEU A 223 6.76 -6.02 -16.01
C LEU A 223 5.63 -5.02 -15.76
N ARG A 224 4.50 -5.14 -16.46
CA ARG A 224 3.32 -4.31 -16.21
C ARG A 224 2.79 -4.49 -14.79
N SER A 225 2.72 -5.75 -14.31
CA SER A 225 2.31 -6.06 -12.94
C SER A 225 3.30 -5.50 -11.92
N LEU A 226 4.60 -5.56 -12.21
CA LEU A 226 5.65 -5.00 -11.35
C LEU A 226 5.51 -3.46 -11.22
N PHE A 227 5.28 -2.76 -12.34
CA PHE A 227 5.01 -1.33 -12.34
C PHE A 227 3.71 -1.01 -11.60
N ALA A 228 2.64 -1.77 -11.85
CA ALA A 228 1.37 -1.60 -11.15
C ALA A 228 1.56 -1.68 -9.63
N LEU A 229 2.25 -2.71 -9.17
CA LEU A 229 2.53 -2.93 -7.75
C LEU A 229 3.44 -1.83 -7.15
N GLY A 230 4.45 -1.37 -7.91
CA GLY A 230 5.29 -0.24 -7.53
C GLY A 230 4.49 1.05 -7.35
N PHE A 231 3.68 1.42 -8.35
CA PHE A 231 2.89 2.64 -8.34
C PHE A 231 1.63 2.57 -7.47
N GLN A 232 1.21 1.39 -7.01
CA GLN A 232 0.16 1.25 -6.00
C GLN A 232 0.46 2.09 -4.76
N GLY A 233 1.74 2.18 -4.35
CA GLY A 233 2.16 3.03 -3.24
C GLY A 233 1.81 4.51 -3.44
N PHE A 234 1.97 5.03 -4.66
CA PHE A 234 1.54 6.39 -5.00
C PHE A 234 0.03 6.56 -4.86
N LEU A 235 -0.77 5.61 -5.34
CA LEU A 235 -2.23 5.65 -5.19
C LEU A 235 -2.65 5.61 -3.71
N ILE A 236 -1.96 4.81 -2.89
CA ILE A 236 -2.18 4.80 -1.44
C ILE A 236 -1.93 6.20 -0.86
N MET A 237 -0.82 6.87 -1.24
CA MET A 237 -0.54 8.23 -0.78
C MET A 237 -1.59 9.24 -1.21
N VAL A 238 -2.10 9.14 -2.45
CA VAL A 238 -3.22 9.98 -2.92
C VAL A 238 -4.47 9.76 -2.06
N CYS A 239 -4.83 8.51 -1.75
CA CYS A 239 -5.96 8.20 -0.87
C CYS A 239 -5.78 8.81 0.53
N VAL A 240 -4.57 8.73 1.09
CA VAL A 240 -4.23 9.33 2.39
C VAL A 240 -4.34 10.86 2.34
N GLY A 241 -3.88 11.49 1.26
CA GLY A 241 -4.02 12.93 1.07
C GLY A 241 -5.46 13.39 1.00
N ILE A 242 -6.30 12.68 0.24
CA ILE A 242 -7.75 12.94 0.18
C ILE A 242 -8.38 12.78 1.56
N TYR A 243 -8.03 11.70 2.28
CA TYR A 243 -8.52 11.46 3.62
C TYR A 243 -8.13 12.57 4.59
N ALA A 244 -6.89 13.05 4.57
CA ALA A 244 -6.43 14.15 5.41
C ALA A 244 -7.27 15.43 5.18
N VAL A 245 -7.56 15.78 3.92
CA VAL A 245 -8.43 16.93 3.58
C VAL A 245 -9.87 16.70 4.06
N LEU A 246 -10.41 15.48 3.92
CA LEU A 246 -11.76 15.16 4.39
C LEU A 246 -11.87 15.30 5.92
N ILE A 247 -10.86 14.82 6.68
CA ILE A 247 -10.84 14.98 8.13
C ILE A 247 -10.78 16.45 8.55
N GLN A 248 -9.95 17.25 7.89
CA GLN A 248 -9.88 18.69 8.14
C GLN A 248 -11.21 19.43 7.84
N SER A 249 -12.00 18.93 6.89
CA SER A 249 -13.31 19.49 6.56
C SER A 249 -14.40 19.19 7.59
N VAL A 250 -14.14 18.28 8.54
CA VAL A 250 -15.10 18.00 9.62
C VAL A 250 -15.12 19.19 10.57
N ALA A 251 -16.19 19.99 10.51
CA ALA A 251 -16.42 21.05 11.48
C ALA A 251 -16.84 20.42 12.81
N PHE A 252 -15.96 20.49 13.79
CA PHE A 252 -16.26 20.10 15.17
C PHE A 252 -17.05 21.21 15.83
N SER A 253 -18.36 21.22 15.55
CA SER A 253 -19.33 22.16 16.12
C SER A 253 -20.03 21.57 17.34
N SER A 254 -21.14 22.15 17.75
CA SER A 254 -22.01 21.65 18.84
C SER A 254 -22.49 20.20 18.67
N ASP A 255 -22.43 19.63 17.47
CA ASP A 255 -22.75 18.22 17.20
C ASP A 255 -21.49 17.34 17.23
N ILE A 256 -21.03 17.03 18.44
CA ILE A 256 -19.86 16.17 18.69
C ILE A 256 -20.08 14.76 18.12
N ILE A 257 -21.28 14.22 18.29
CA ILE A 257 -21.64 12.87 17.85
C ILE A 257 -21.60 12.78 16.32
N GLY A 258 -22.24 13.71 15.65
CA GLY A 258 -22.25 13.76 14.18
C GLY A 258 -20.84 13.91 13.61
N SER A 259 -19.97 14.66 14.27
CA SER A 259 -18.56 14.81 13.87
C SER A 259 -17.78 13.50 14.01
N LEU A 260 -17.97 12.76 15.10
CA LEU A 260 -17.36 11.43 15.31
C LEU A 260 -17.80 10.42 14.24
N TRP A 261 -19.09 10.35 13.96
CA TRP A 261 -19.60 9.45 12.92
C TRP A 261 -19.08 9.80 11.53
N ARG A 262 -18.86 11.09 11.23
CA ARG A 262 -18.22 11.52 9.96
C ARG A 262 -16.77 11.07 9.89
N VAL A 263 -15.98 11.27 10.95
CA VAL A 263 -14.59 10.79 11.03
C VAL A 263 -14.52 9.29 10.80
N MET A 264 -15.37 8.53 11.48
CA MET A 264 -15.45 7.08 11.30
C MET A 264 -15.84 6.72 9.86
N GLY A 265 -16.83 7.39 9.28
CA GLY A 265 -17.28 7.18 7.90
C GLY A 265 -16.14 7.43 6.90
N PHE A 266 -15.37 8.51 7.06
CA PHE A 266 -14.20 8.79 6.21
C PHE A 266 -13.09 7.77 6.39
N THR A 267 -12.87 7.25 7.61
CA THR A 267 -11.88 6.18 7.85
C THR A 267 -12.29 4.87 7.21
N ILE A 268 -13.59 4.52 7.24
CA ILE A 268 -14.14 3.37 6.51
C ILE A 268 -13.90 3.55 4.99
N LEU A 269 -14.19 4.76 4.49
CA LEU A 269 -13.98 5.09 3.07
C LEU A 269 -12.50 4.97 2.68
N LEU A 270 -11.58 5.43 3.54
CA LEU A 270 -10.15 5.23 3.35
C LEU A 270 -9.80 3.74 3.25
N ALA A 271 -10.25 2.92 4.20
CA ALA A 271 -9.95 1.48 4.20
C ALA A 271 -10.44 0.81 2.89
N PHE A 272 -11.65 1.11 2.43
CA PHE A 272 -12.18 0.61 1.16
C PHE A 272 -11.42 1.14 -0.06
N ALA A 273 -11.02 2.41 -0.05
CA ALA A 273 -10.21 2.98 -1.12
C ALA A 273 -8.85 2.29 -1.22
N LEU A 274 -8.19 2.04 -0.08
CA LEU A 274 -6.91 1.35 -0.02
C LEU A 274 -6.99 -0.08 -0.58
N PHE A 275 -8.06 -0.83 -0.29
CA PHE A 275 -8.30 -2.16 -0.90
C PHE A 275 -8.36 -2.11 -2.42
N LYS A 276 -8.91 -1.05 -2.98
CA LYS A 276 -9.07 -0.90 -4.43
C LYS A 276 -7.82 -0.38 -5.14
N THR A 277 -6.84 0.16 -4.43
CA THR A 277 -5.63 0.73 -5.06
C THR A 277 -4.87 -0.26 -5.92
N GLY A 278 -4.76 -1.53 -5.50
CA GLY A 278 -4.15 -2.59 -6.28
C GLY A 278 -4.87 -2.82 -7.62
N ALA A 279 -6.18 -3.03 -7.58
CA ALA A 279 -6.98 -3.23 -8.78
C ALA A 279 -6.92 -2.02 -9.74
N VAL A 280 -6.94 -0.80 -9.20
CA VAL A 280 -6.80 0.43 -9.99
C VAL A 280 -5.42 0.51 -10.64
N ALA A 281 -4.35 0.21 -9.90
CA ALA A 281 -2.99 0.19 -10.43
C ALA A 281 -2.87 -0.84 -11.57
N HIS A 282 -3.32 -2.07 -11.38
CA HIS A 282 -3.32 -3.11 -12.42
C HIS A 282 -4.12 -2.69 -13.66
N SER A 283 -5.27 -2.05 -13.48
CA SER A 283 -6.07 -1.54 -14.60
C SER A 283 -5.34 -0.45 -15.39
N ILE A 284 -4.66 0.50 -14.73
CA ILE A 284 -3.90 1.58 -15.39
C ILE A 284 -2.75 1.02 -16.24
N PHE A 285 -2.03 0.03 -15.74
CA PHE A 285 -0.89 -0.58 -16.41
C PHE A 285 -1.28 -1.73 -17.36
N HIS A 286 -2.58 -2.03 -17.52
CA HIS A 286 -3.07 -3.18 -18.30
C HIS A 286 -2.37 -4.49 -17.92
N ALA A 287 -2.15 -4.68 -16.63
CA ALA A 287 -1.55 -5.88 -16.06
C ALA A 287 -2.66 -6.91 -15.79
N HIS A 288 -2.63 -8.03 -16.53
CA HIS A 288 -3.61 -9.12 -16.47
C HIS A 288 -2.96 -10.39 -15.94
#